data_6be82cd9a9880d1bb592ffc94a8e3da1
#
_entry.id   6be82cd9a9880d1bb592ffc94a8e3da1
#
_cell.length_a   1.000
_cell.length_b   1.000
_cell.length_c   1.000
_cell.angle_alpha   90.00
_cell.angle_beta   90.00
_cell.angle_gamma   90.00
#
_symmetry.space_group_name_H-M   'P 1'
#
loop_
_entity.id
_entity.type
_entity.pdbx_description
1 polymer ?
#
loop_
_entity_poly.entity_id
_entity_poly.type
_entity_poly.pdbx_seq_one_letter_code
_entity_poly.pdbx_strand_id
1 'polypeptide(L)'
;MSSESNNQVSKEISLINVAVAVIHHKEQYLLGFRSAAQHQGNRYEFVGGKIDGSESAEQAVIREVAEETGITIHDNTVVKLGRLHHDYGDKQVSLQVYKIELTAQQYEQYKECQQGLEGQALTWVEKADLLAGKYQLPAANKTILKWLSIPAKIVITYPLAHFSTHSDPAAAWLQYHRENLAVNALVYIRIKGVAIASESMTAQLMRLRPDILVILPYDHSIQN
;
A
#
# COMPACT_ATOMS: atom_id res chain seq x y z
N MET A 1 -7.45 -55.34 23.44
CA MET A 1 -6.68 -54.43 22.57
C MET A 1 -7.68 -53.46 21.96
N SER A 2 -7.88 -52.32 22.62
CA SER A 2 -8.82 -51.28 22.22
C SER A 2 -8.06 -50.25 21.44
N SER A 3 -8.37 -50.12 20.15
CA SER A 3 -7.80 -49.09 19.27
C SER A 3 -8.57 -47.78 19.52
N GLU A 4 -7.92 -46.86 20.21
CA GLU A 4 -8.37 -45.48 20.29
C GLU A 4 -8.11 -44.79 18.94
N SER A 5 -9.19 -44.55 18.20
CA SER A 5 -9.21 -43.75 17.02
C SER A 5 -9.11 -42.28 17.43
N ASN A 6 -7.92 -41.71 17.22
CA ASN A 6 -7.63 -40.30 17.43
C ASN A 6 -8.33 -39.45 16.35
N ASN A 7 -9.52 -38.98 16.68
CA ASN A 7 -10.34 -38.12 15.80
C ASN A 7 -9.83 -36.68 15.95
N GLN A 8 -8.73 -36.32 15.22
CA GLN A 8 -8.32 -34.94 15.06
C GLN A 8 -9.36 -34.22 14.20
N VAL A 9 -10.28 -33.55 14.86
CA VAL A 9 -11.17 -32.56 14.20
C VAL A 9 -10.29 -31.41 13.73
N SER A 10 -9.96 -31.38 12.45
CA SER A 10 -9.34 -30.23 11.82
C SER A 10 -10.30 -29.04 11.94
N LYS A 11 -9.93 -28.07 12.77
CA LYS A 11 -10.68 -26.82 12.93
C LYS A 11 -10.66 -26.10 11.56
N GLU A 12 -11.80 -26.05 10.88
CA GLU A 12 -11.94 -25.27 9.65
C GLU A 12 -11.62 -23.80 9.97
N ILE A 13 -10.51 -23.30 9.43
CA ILE A 13 -10.12 -21.90 9.58
C ILE A 13 -10.97 -21.09 8.60
N SER A 14 -11.90 -20.30 9.12
CA SER A 14 -12.78 -19.46 8.29
C SER A 14 -11.99 -18.29 7.68
N LEU A 15 -12.13 -18.11 6.36
CA LEU A 15 -11.63 -16.93 5.65
C LEU A 15 -12.62 -15.77 5.82
N ILE A 16 -12.16 -14.68 6.42
CA ILE A 16 -12.95 -13.47 6.62
C ILE A 16 -12.57 -12.44 5.54
N ASN A 17 -13.55 -12.02 4.73
CA ASN A 17 -13.37 -10.95 3.75
C ASN A 17 -13.64 -9.61 4.40
N VAL A 18 -12.70 -8.66 4.25
CA VAL A 18 -12.75 -7.33 4.87
C VAL A 18 -12.46 -6.27 3.83
N ALA A 19 -13.22 -5.18 3.82
CA ALA A 19 -12.93 -3.98 3.08
C ALA A 19 -12.24 -2.96 4.01
N VAL A 20 -11.13 -2.38 3.55
CA VAL A 20 -10.31 -1.45 4.34
C VAL A 20 -10.18 -0.12 3.62
N ALA A 21 -10.49 0.97 4.31
CA ALA A 21 -10.40 2.34 3.85
C ALA A 21 -9.11 3.01 4.35
N VAL A 22 -8.21 3.34 3.45
CA VAL A 22 -7.09 4.23 3.72
C VAL A 22 -7.55 5.66 3.42
N ILE A 23 -8.19 6.30 4.40
CA ILE A 23 -8.73 7.66 4.29
C ILE A 23 -7.58 8.65 4.47
N HIS A 24 -7.49 9.62 3.56
CA HIS A 24 -6.47 10.66 3.66
C HIS A 24 -6.93 12.00 3.06
N HIS A 25 -6.25 13.06 3.48
CA HIS A 25 -6.24 14.36 2.83
C HIS A 25 -4.80 14.82 2.73
N LYS A 26 -4.26 14.97 1.49
CA LYS A 26 -2.82 15.21 1.26
C LYS A 26 -1.97 14.17 1.99
N GLU A 27 -1.07 14.61 2.89
CA GLU A 27 -0.19 13.73 3.68
C GLU A 27 -0.75 13.36 5.06
N GLN A 28 -2.01 13.72 5.37
CA GLN A 28 -2.71 13.36 6.60
C GLN A 28 -3.55 12.10 6.38
N TYR A 29 -3.44 11.14 7.28
CA TYR A 29 -4.14 9.84 7.22
C TYR A 29 -4.98 9.63 8.47
N LEU A 30 -6.20 9.13 8.31
CA LEU A 30 -7.10 8.84 9.43
C LEU A 30 -6.89 7.40 9.92
N LEU A 31 -6.69 7.24 11.22
CA LEU A 31 -6.64 5.96 11.91
C LEU A 31 -7.70 5.90 13.01
N GLY A 32 -8.28 4.72 13.19
CA GLY A 32 -9.03 4.34 14.37
C GLY A 32 -8.12 3.66 15.40
N PHE A 33 -8.58 3.55 16.64
CA PHE A 33 -7.89 2.82 17.70
C PHE A 33 -8.75 1.66 18.19
N ARG A 34 -8.25 0.45 18.05
CA ARG A 34 -8.91 -0.79 18.49
C ARG A 34 -8.88 -0.93 20.00
N SER A 35 -10.03 -1.21 20.59
CA SER A 35 -10.10 -1.50 22.03
C SER A 35 -9.34 -2.79 22.38
N ALA A 36 -8.94 -2.90 23.66
CA ALA A 36 -8.24 -4.10 24.17
C ALA A 36 -9.05 -5.40 24.00
N ALA A 37 -10.37 -5.31 23.96
CA ALA A 37 -11.28 -6.46 23.84
C ALA A 37 -11.36 -7.04 22.41
N GLN A 38 -10.90 -6.28 21.40
CA GLN A 38 -10.91 -6.72 20.02
C GLN A 38 -9.69 -7.58 19.68
N HIS A 39 -9.83 -8.46 18.67
CA HIS A 39 -8.68 -9.21 18.13
C HIS A 39 -7.59 -8.25 17.63
N GLN A 40 -6.34 -8.46 18.04
CA GLN A 40 -5.25 -7.50 17.80
C GLN A 40 -5.51 -6.12 18.43
N GLY A 41 -6.17 -6.06 19.59
CA GLY A 41 -6.48 -4.83 20.32
C GLY A 41 -5.27 -4.03 20.76
N ASN A 42 -5.53 -2.82 21.32
CA ASN A 42 -4.52 -1.83 21.70
C ASN A 42 -3.61 -1.41 20.54
N ARG A 43 -4.17 -1.27 19.34
CA ARG A 43 -3.45 -0.86 18.13
C ARG A 43 -4.29 0.12 17.33
N TYR A 44 -3.59 0.96 16.59
CA TYR A 44 -4.21 1.74 15.55
C TYR A 44 -4.58 0.87 14.37
N GLU A 45 -5.59 1.25 13.60
CA GLU A 45 -6.02 0.56 12.39
C GLU A 45 -6.57 1.53 11.35
N PHE A 46 -6.61 1.10 10.12
CA PHE A 46 -7.41 1.75 9.10
C PHE A 46 -8.88 1.40 9.30
N VAL A 47 -9.77 2.34 8.99
CA VAL A 47 -11.23 2.16 9.02
C VAL A 47 -11.64 1.00 8.11
N GLY A 48 -12.63 0.21 8.52
CA GLY A 48 -13.15 -0.86 7.67
C GLY A 48 -13.67 -2.07 8.42
N GLY A 49 -14.45 -2.88 7.72
CA GLY A 49 -15.12 -4.03 8.30
C GLY A 49 -15.37 -5.15 7.33
N LYS A 50 -16.21 -6.10 7.75
CA LYS A 50 -16.54 -7.28 6.96
C LYS A 50 -17.36 -6.90 5.72
N ILE A 51 -17.09 -7.58 4.63
CA ILE A 51 -17.91 -7.51 3.43
C ILE A 51 -19.12 -8.42 3.63
N ASP A 52 -20.32 -7.85 3.63
CA ASP A 52 -21.56 -8.58 3.80
C ASP A 52 -21.99 -9.28 2.49
N GLY A 53 -22.74 -10.36 2.62
CA GLY A 53 -22.92 -11.40 1.60
C GLY A 53 -23.28 -10.98 0.17
N SER A 54 -23.90 -9.81 -0.06
CA SER A 54 -24.34 -9.36 -1.39
C SER A 54 -23.70 -8.07 -1.88
N GLU A 55 -22.90 -7.40 -1.04
CA GLU A 55 -22.25 -6.14 -1.42
C GLU A 55 -20.88 -6.34 -2.07
N SER A 56 -20.47 -5.41 -2.92
CA SER A 56 -19.10 -5.35 -3.40
C SER A 56 -18.18 -4.81 -2.30
N ALA A 57 -16.88 -5.10 -2.41
CA ALA A 57 -15.90 -4.55 -1.44
C ALA A 57 -15.84 -3.02 -1.46
N GLU A 58 -16.17 -2.37 -2.58
CA GLU A 58 -16.25 -0.92 -2.67
C GLU A 58 -17.50 -0.39 -1.95
N GLN A 59 -18.62 -1.08 -2.07
CA GLN A 59 -19.82 -0.73 -1.31
C GLN A 59 -19.61 -0.90 0.19
N ALA A 60 -18.97 -2.02 0.60
CA ALA A 60 -18.62 -2.29 1.98
C ALA A 60 -17.74 -1.16 2.56
N VAL A 61 -16.67 -0.78 1.86
CA VAL A 61 -15.77 0.25 2.37
C VAL A 61 -16.43 1.62 2.53
N ILE A 62 -17.35 1.98 1.62
CA ILE A 62 -18.10 3.24 1.71
C ILE A 62 -19.08 3.19 2.90
N ARG A 63 -19.77 2.06 3.10
CA ARG A 63 -20.67 1.85 4.24
C ARG A 63 -19.91 1.93 5.55
N GLU A 64 -18.82 1.17 5.70
CA GLU A 64 -18.00 1.14 6.92
C GLU A 64 -17.43 2.52 7.27
N VAL A 65 -16.96 3.30 6.27
CA VAL A 65 -16.52 4.68 6.50
C VAL A 65 -17.63 5.53 7.10
N ALA A 66 -18.86 5.44 6.58
CA ALA A 66 -19.99 6.20 7.09
C ALA A 66 -20.40 5.73 8.49
N GLU A 67 -20.46 4.42 8.74
CA GLU A 67 -20.85 3.82 10.03
C GLU A 67 -19.85 4.13 11.13
N GLU A 68 -18.56 3.96 10.86
CA GLU A 68 -17.53 4.17 11.88
C GLU A 68 -17.20 5.65 12.12
N THR A 69 -17.18 6.48 11.06
CA THR A 69 -16.63 7.84 11.17
C THR A 69 -17.65 8.96 10.98
N GLY A 70 -18.81 8.64 10.40
CA GLY A 70 -19.80 9.64 9.97
C GLY A 70 -19.43 10.37 8.68
N ILE A 71 -18.28 10.06 8.06
CA ILE A 71 -17.87 10.67 6.81
C ILE A 71 -18.65 10.02 5.66
N THR A 72 -19.38 10.85 4.92
CA THR A 72 -20.12 10.38 3.74
C THR A 72 -19.26 10.52 2.49
N ILE A 73 -19.10 9.41 1.76
CA ILE A 73 -18.33 9.33 0.51
C ILE A 73 -19.31 9.42 -0.66
N HIS A 74 -19.25 10.49 -1.43
CA HIS A 74 -20.10 10.74 -2.62
C HIS A 74 -19.27 10.84 -3.90
N ASP A 75 -18.61 12.00 -4.07
CA ASP A 75 -17.82 12.33 -5.27
C ASP A 75 -16.31 12.16 -5.02
N ASN A 76 -15.95 11.48 -3.95
CA ASN A 76 -14.56 11.23 -3.62
C ASN A 76 -13.93 10.22 -4.59
N THR A 77 -12.65 10.40 -4.87
CA THR A 77 -11.87 9.39 -5.58
C THR A 77 -11.65 8.18 -4.67
N VAL A 78 -12.23 7.05 -5.04
CA VAL A 78 -12.05 5.75 -4.39
C VAL A 78 -11.19 4.87 -5.28
N VAL A 79 -9.95 4.59 -4.88
CA VAL A 79 -9.00 3.82 -5.69
C VAL A 79 -8.64 2.52 -4.98
N LYS A 80 -8.83 1.40 -5.65
CA LYS A 80 -8.38 0.10 -5.13
C LYS A 80 -6.85 0.04 -5.13
N LEU A 81 -6.24 -0.02 -3.94
CA LEU A 81 -4.79 -0.20 -3.78
C LEU A 81 -4.35 -1.64 -4.04
N GLY A 82 -5.15 -2.61 -3.59
CA GLY A 82 -4.83 -4.00 -3.78
C GLY A 82 -5.66 -4.95 -2.92
N ARG A 83 -5.26 -6.21 -2.98
CA ARG A 83 -5.81 -7.29 -2.14
C ARG A 83 -4.65 -8.03 -1.48
N LEU A 84 -4.79 -8.35 -0.22
CA LEU A 84 -3.83 -9.19 0.49
C LEU A 84 -4.54 -10.25 1.32
N HIS A 85 -3.85 -11.35 1.55
CA HIS A 85 -4.27 -12.40 2.47
C HIS A 85 -3.29 -12.44 3.64
N HIS A 86 -3.82 -12.62 4.84
CA HIS A 86 -3.00 -12.76 6.03
C HIS A 86 -3.56 -13.86 6.92
N ASP A 87 -2.67 -14.72 7.40
CA ASP A 87 -3.00 -15.78 8.33
C ASP A 87 -2.50 -15.39 9.73
N TYR A 88 -3.43 -15.27 10.67
CA TYR A 88 -3.12 -15.02 12.08
C TYR A 88 -2.92 -16.31 12.89
N GLY A 89 -3.09 -17.49 12.26
CA GLY A 89 -3.02 -18.79 12.91
C GLY A 89 -4.37 -19.25 13.48
N ASP A 90 -5.12 -18.37 14.09
CA ASP A 90 -6.49 -18.63 14.60
C ASP A 90 -7.58 -18.29 13.59
N LYS A 91 -7.30 -17.40 12.63
CA LYS A 91 -8.16 -17.00 11.53
C LYS A 91 -7.39 -16.49 10.33
N GLN A 92 -7.97 -16.62 9.15
CA GLN A 92 -7.46 -16.05 7.91
C GLN A 92 -8.30 -14.86 7.50
N VAL A 93 -7.64 -13.81 6.99
CA VAL A 93 -8.31 -12.62 6.49
C VAL A 93 -7.90 -12.31 5.05
N SER A 94 -8.86 -11.89 4.25
CA SER A 94 -8.65 -11.35 2.91
C SER A 94 -9.04 -9.88 2.94
N LEU A 95 -8.05 -8.98 2.89
CA LEU A 95 -8.29 -7.54 2.93
C LEU A 95 -8.34 -7.00 1.50
N GLN A 96 -9.42 -6.32 1.15
CA GLN A 96 -9.52 -5.51 -0.06
C GLN A 96 -9.36 -4.04 0.33
N VAL A 97 -8.27 -3.43 -0.09
CA VAL A 97 -7.83 -2.13 0.40
C VAL A 97 -8.11 -1.04 -0.62
N TYR A 98 -8.79 0.01 -0.18
CA TYR A 98 -9.13 1.18 -0.98
C TYR A 98 -8.52 2.44 -0.37
N LYS A 99 -7.99 3.31 -1.21
CA LYS A 99 -7.53 4.64 -0.84
C LYS A 99 -8.62 5.65 -1.18
N ILE A 100 -8.99 6.47 -0.19
CA ILE A 100 -10.07 7.46 -0.30
C ILE A 100 -9.49 8.83 0.03
N GLU A 101 -9.50 9.74 -0.94
CA GLU A 101 -9.06 11.11 -0.73
C GLU A 101 -10.25 11.99 -0.34
N LEU A 102 -10.16 12.62 0.84
CA LEU A 102 -11.15 13.59 1.26
C LEU A 102 -10.94 14.93 0.57
N THR A 103 -12.05 15.58 0.24
CA THR A 103 -12.03 16.99 -0.17
C THR A 103 -11.52 17.89 0.98
N ALA A 104 -11.05 19.08 0.65
CA ALA A 104 -10.64 20.03 1.68
C ALA A 104 -11.79 20.37 2.64
N GLN A 105 -13.02 20.44 2.13
CA GLN A 105 -14.20 20.71 2.96
C GLN A 105 -14.50 19.58 3.94
N GLN A 106 -14.44 18.32 3.51
CA GLN A 106 -14.62 17.15 4.36
C GLN A 106 -13.51 17.09 5.42
N TYR A 107 -12.24 17.30 5.01
CA TYR A 107 -11.13 17.31 5.96
C TYR A 107 -11.31 18.39 7.05
N GLU A 108 -11.64 19.62 6.68
CA GLU A 108 -11.90 20.70 7.65
C GLU A 108 -13.06 20.36 8.61
N GLN A 109 -14.09 19.66 8.13
CA GLN A 109 -15.22 19.23 8.95
C GLN A 109 -14.85 18.15 9.98
N TYR A 110 -13.96 17.22 9.60
CA TYR A 110 -13.67 16.03 10.41
C TYR A 110 -12.29 16.00 11.06
N LYS A 111 -11.40 16.96 10.77
CA LYS A 111 -10.02 16.97 11.30
C LYS A 111 -9.93 17.06 12.82
N GLU A 112 -10.91 17.68 13.48
CA GLU A 112 -10.99 17.80 14.94
C GLU A 112 -11.82 16.67 15.59
N CYS A 113 -12.38 15.75 14.80
CA CYS A 113 -13.18 14.64 15.32
C CYS A 113 -12.24 13.59 15.93
N GLN A 114 -12.31 13.43 17.24
CA GLN A 114 -11.46 12.50 17.99
C GLN A 114 -12.15 11.18 18.32
N GLN A 115 -13.44 11.04 17.99
CA GLN A 115 -14.22 9.85 18.29
C GLN A 115 -15.12 9.50 17.12
N GLY A 116 -15.10 8.23 16.72
CA GLY A 116 -16.01 7.69 15.74
C GLY A 116 -17.39 7.40 16.29
N LEU A 117 -18.33 7.07 15.41
CA LEU A 117 -19.73 6.80 15.77
C LEU A 117 -19.90 5.50 16.56
N GLU A 118 -18.96 4.57 16.46
CA GLU A 118 -18.91 3.34 17.26
C GLU A 118 -18.12 3.50 18.58
N GLY A 119 -17.72 4.72 18.91
CA GLY A 119 -17.02 5.06 20.16
C GLY A 119 -15.52 4.83 20.14
N GLN A 120 -14.94 4.35 19.02
CA GLN A 120 -13.50 4.22 18.84
C GLN A 120 -12.84 5.60 18.75
N ALA A 121 -11.60 5.73 19.27
CA ALA A 121 -10.84 6.96 19.10
C ALA A 121 -10.39 7.09 17.64
N LEU A 122 -10.46 8.29 17.09
CA LEU A 122 -10.00 8.65 15.77
C LEU A 122 -8.80 9.60 15.87
N THR A 123 -7.82 9.42 15.01
CA THR A 123 -6.60 10.25 15.02
C THR A 123 -6.12 10.48 13.59
N TRP A 124 -5.89 11.76 13.26
CA TRP A 124 -5.18 12.13 12.03
C TRP A 124 -3.68 12.11 12.26
N VAL A 125 -2.97 11.46 11.35
CA VAL A 125 -1.52 11.22 11.47
C VAL A 125 -0.79 11.60 10.19
N GLU A 126 0.40 12.15 10.33
CA GLU A 126 1.28 12.42 9.19
C GLU A 126 1.73 11.12 8.52
N LYS A 127 1.72 11.08 7.18
CA LYS A 127 2.22 9.93 6.41
C LYS A 127 3.65 9.53 6.81
N ALA A 128 4.53 10.52 7.01
CA ALA A 128 5.90 10.27 7.41
C ALA A 128 5.98 9.51 8.74
N ASP A 129 5.18 9.90 9.72
CA ASP A 129 5.11 9.28 11.04
C ASP A 129 4.50 7.87 10.98
N LEU A 130 3.46 7.71 10.15
CA LEU A 130 2.83 6.42 9.87
C LEU A 130 3.84 5.43 9.26
N LEU A 131 4.58 5.85 8.23
CA LEU A 131 5.59 5.03 7.56
C LEU A 131 6.84 4.78 8.44
N ALA A 132 7.16 5.70 9.34
CA ALA A 132 8.24 5.52 10.34
C ALA A 132 7.88 4.54 11.46
N GLY A 133 6.63 4.02 11.50
CA GLY A 133 6.19 3.02 12.48
C GLY A 133 5.89 3.61 13.86
N LYS A 134 5.62 4.90 13.96
CA LYS A 134 5.21 5.54 15.24
C LYS A 134 3.87 5.01 15.76
N TYR A 135 3.04 4.46 14.87
CA TYR A 135 1.73 3.88 15.18
C TYR A 135 1.76 2.37 15.01
N GLN A 136 1.44 1.64 16.07
CA GLN A 136 1.39 0.18 16.01
C GLN A 136 0.11 -0.28 15.32
N LEU A 137 0.25 -0.92 14.16
CA LEU A 137 -0.84 -1.48 13.36
C LEU A 137 -0.84 -3.02 13.41
N PRO A 138 -1.97 -3.69 13.14
CA PRO A 138 -2.02 -5.13 12.96
C PRO A 138 -1.05 -5.63 11.88
N ALA A 139 -0.61 -6.89 12.00
CA ALA A 139 0.43 -7.44 11.11
C ALA A 139 0.06 -7.38 9.62
N ALA A 140 -1.21 -7.61 9.27
CA ALA A 140 -1.71 -7.51 7.90
C ALA A 140 -1.48 -6.11 7.28
N ASN A 141 -1.51 -5.04 8.09
CA ASN A 141 -1.37 -3.67 7.60
C ASN A 141 0.06 -3.31 7.16
N LYS A 142 1.07 -4.12 7.49
CA LYS A 142 2.45 -3.91 7.01
C LYS A 142 2.55 -3.86 5.48
N THR A 143 1.74 -4.66 4.79
CA THR A 143 1.68 -4.64 3.32
C THR A 143 1.04 -3.35 2.81
N ILE A 144 0.01 -2.83 3.50
CA ILE A 144 -0.61 -1.54 3.15
C ILE A 144 0.42 -0.41 3.28
N LEU A 145 1.21 -0.38 4.36
CA LEU A 145 2.28 0.60 4.54
C LEU A 145 3.32 0.54 3.42
N LYS A 146 3.70 -0.66 2.96
CA LYS A 146 4.58 -0.82 1.79
C LYS A 146 3.97 -0.21 0.53
N TRP A 147 2.67 -0.41 0.28
CA TRP A 147 2.00 0.23 -0.86
C TRP A 147 1.96 1.74 -0.75
N LEU A 148 1.71 2.28 0.46
CA LEU A 148 1.70 3.73 0.70
C LEU A 148 3.10 4.36 0.59
N SER A 149 4.17 3.60 0.77
CA SER A 149 5.54 4.08 0.60
C SER A 149 5.95 4.20 -0.88
N ILE A 150 5.20 3.58 -1.80
CA ILE A 150 5.48 3.68 -3.23
C ILE A 150 5.14 5.09 -3.71
N PRO A 151 6.08 5.80 -4.40
CA PRO A 151 5.80 7.12 -4.95
C PRO A 151 4.64 7.08 -5.96
N ALA A 152 3.78 8.10 -5.92
CA ALA A 152 2.61 8.19 -6.80
C ALA A 152 2.96 8.55 -8.26
N LYS A 153 4.18 9.01 -8.51
CA LYS A 153 4.66 9.42 -9.84
C LYS A 153 5.75 8.49 -10.31
N ILE A 154 5.61 8.01 -11.56
CA ILE A 154 6.64 7.22 -12.24
C ILE A 154 7.40 8.14 -13.19
N VAL A 155 8.72 8.16 -13.05
CA VAL A 155 9.62 8.81 -14.00
C VAL A 155 10.12 7.76 -14.98
N ILE A 156 10.04 8.05 -16.29
CA ILE A 156 10.55 7.15 -17.33
C ILE A 156 11.90 7.70 -17.79
N THR A 157 12.93 6.85 -17.80
CA THR A 157 14.25 7.26 -18.29
C THR A 157 14.23 7.53 -19.80
N TYR A 158 15.10 8.44 -20.24
CA TYR A 158 15.36 8.58 -21.67
C TYR A 158 15.97 7.29 -22.24
N PRO A 159 15.65 6.92 -23.48
CA PRO A 159 16.30 5.80 -24.16
C PRO A 159 17.79 6.13 -24.40
N LEU A 160 18.65 5.09 -24.47
CA LEU A 160 20.07 5.28 -24.72
C LEU A 160 20.37 6.03 -26.03
N ALA A 161 19.52 5.83 -27.05
CA ALA A 161 19.61 6.52 -28.34
C ALA A 161 19.54 8.07 -28.22
N HIS A 162 18.93 8.59 -27.15
CA HIS A 162 18.90 10.04 -26.89
C HIS A 162 20.30 10.62 -26.66
N PHE A 163 21.25 9.80 -26.25
CA PHE A 163 22.64 10.20 -25.96
C PHE A 163 23.63 9.78 -27.07
N SER A 164 23.14 9.33 -28.24
CA SER A 164 23.96 8.79 -29.33
C SER A 164 25.01 9.77 -29.90
N THR A 165 24.85 11.08 -29.67
CA THR A 165 25.81 12.10 -30.11
C THR A 165 27.00 12.28 -29.16
N HIS A 166 26.97 11.66 -27.97
CA HIS A 166 28.08 11.72 -27.01
C HIS A 166 29.14 10.67 -27.35
N SER A 167 30.41 10.95 -27.03
CA SER A 167 31.55 10.04 -27.24
C SER A 167 31.33 8.69 -26.47
N ASP A 168 30.70 8.77 -25.30
CA ASP A 168 30.24 7.60 -24.52
C ASP A 168 28.77 7.79 -24.14
N PRO A 169 27.83 7.26 -24.94
CA PRO A 169 26.41 7.37 -24.67
C PRO A 169 25.98 6.75 -23.34
N ALA A 170 26.65 5.67 -22.90
CA ALA A 170 26.31 4.99 -21.64
C ALA A 170 26.67 5.84 -20.42
N ALA A 171 27.88 6.41 -20.43
CA ALA A 171 28.31 7.32 -19.37
C ALA A 171 27.46 8.59 -19.32
N ALA A 172 27.12 9.16 -20.48
CA ALA A 172 26.25 10.35 -20.56
C ALA A 172 24.84 10.07 -20.04
N TRP A 173 24.26 8.90 -20.39
CA TRP A 173 22.97 8.46 -19.87
C TRP A 173 22.99 8.33 -18.34
N LEU A 174 24.02 7.67 -17.81
CA LEU A 174 24.17 7.42 -16.39
C LEU A 174 24.32 8.74 -15.61
N GLN A 175 25.18 9.64 -16.10
CA GLN A 175 25.39 10.96 -15.49
C GLN A 175 24.09 11.78 -15.48
N TYR A 176 23.40 11.85 -16.61
CA TYR A 176 22.15 12.60 -16.72
C TYR A 176 21.11 12.13 -15.69
N HIS A 177 20.84 10.82 -15.63
CA HIS A 177 19.81 10.30 -14.72
C HIS A 177 20.25 10.36 -13.26
N ARG A 178 21.54 10.22 -12.95
CA ARG A 178 22.06 10.45 -11.61
C ARG A 178 21.74 11.86 -11.11
N GLU A 179 21.86 12.88 -11.96
CA GLU A 179 21.75 14.28 -11.59
C GLU A 179 20.32 14.83 -11.65
N ASN A 180 19.48 14.26 -12.52
CA ASN A 180 18.16 14.83 -12.83
C ASN A 180 16.98 14.05 -12.26
N LEU A 181 17.17 12.88 -11.65
CA LEU A 181 16.10 12.18 -10.97
C LEU A 181 15.83 12.81 -9.60
N ALA A 182 14.54 13.04 -9.30
CA ALA A 182 14.12 13.49 -7.98
C ALA A 182 14.52 12.48 -6.88
N VAL A 183 14.67 12.96 -5.66
CA VAL A 183 14.92 12.10 -4.49
C VAL A 183 13.71 11.17 -4.28
N ASN A 184 13.97 9.90 -3.96
CA ASN A 184 12.97 8.86 -3.76
C ASN A 184 12.04 8.63 -4.98
N ALA A 185 12.52 8.90 -6.20
CA ALA A 185 11.73 8.68 -7.42
C ALA A 185 11.43 7.19 -7.66
N LEU A 186 10.22 6.90 -8.18
CA LEU A 186 9.91 5.61 -8.79
C LEU A 186 10.25 5.70 -10.28
N VAL A 187 11.24 4.94 -10.74
CA VAL A 187 11.86 5.08 -12.05
C VAL A 187 11.63 3.84 -12.90
N TYR A 188 10.97 3.99 -14.04
CA TYR A 188 10.89 2.96 -15.06
C TYR A 188 12.08 3.08 -16.01
N ILE A 189 12.92 2.06 -16.05
CA ILE A 189 14.09 2.01 -16.93
C ILE A 189 13.67 1.62 -18.33
N ARG A 190 13.73 2.57 -19.26
CA ARG A 190 13.40 2.35 -20.68
C ARG A 190 14.66 2.08 -21.50
N ILE A 191 15.15 0.84 -21.43
CA ILE A 191 16.28 0.42 -22.27
C ILE A 191 15.79 -0.58 -23.29
N LYS A 192 15.76 -0.19 -24.59
CA LYS A 192 15.52 -1.09 -25.71
C LYS A 192 16.87 -1.53 -26.28
N GLY A 193 17.07 -2.84 -26.43
CA GLY A 193 17.98 -3.39 -27.42
C GLY A 193 19.36 -3.89 -26.97
N VAL A 194 19.72 -3.79 -25.66
CA VAL A 194 21.01 -4.35 -25.18
C VAL A 194 20.85 -4.90 -23.77
N ALA A 195 20.36 -6.11 -23.64
CA ALA A 195 20.04 -6.74 -22.34
C ALA A 195 21.24 -6.74 -21.35
N ILE A 196 22.44 -7.08 -21.81
CA ILE A 196 23.62 -7.20 -20.93
C ILE A 196 24.16 -5.83 -20.54
N ALA A 197 24.24 -4.86 -21.45
CA ALA A 197 24.71 -3.51 -21.15
C ALA A 197 23.67 -2.73 -20.32
N SER A 198 22.37 -2.98 -20.55
CA SER A 198 21.28 -2.35 -19.81
C SER A 198 21.26 -2.74 -18.33
N GLU A 199 21.52 -4.00 -18.02
CA GLU A 199 21.58 -4.50 -16.64
C GLU A 199 22.76 -3.87 -15.88
N SER A 200 23.92 -3.77 -16.52
CA SER A 200 25.09 -3.10 -15.96
C SER A 200 24.83 -1.61 -15.66
N MET A 201 24.20 -0.88 -16.59
CA MET A 201 23.88 0.54 -16.43
C MET A 201 22.84 0.76 -15.33
N THR A 202 21.81 -0.08 -15.27
CA THR A 202 20.80 -0.05 -14.22
C THR A 202 21.42 -0.32 -12.86
N ALA A 203 22.26 -1.34 -12.74
CA ALA A 203 22.95 -1.67 -11.50
C ALA A 203 23.88 -0.53 -11.04
N GLN A 204 24.54 0.18 -11.96
CA GLN A 204 25.34 1.36 -11.66
C GLN A 204 24.46 2.52 -11.17
N LEU A 205 23.34 2.80 -11.84
CA LEU A 205 22.42 3.85 -11.41
C LEU A 205 21.88 3.59 -10.00
N MET A 206 21.46 2.35 -9.69
CA MET A 206 20.97 1.98 -8.37
C MET A 206 22.04 2.14 -7.27
N ARG A 207 23.30 1.86 -7.58
CA ARG A 207 24.41 2.09 -6.63
C ARG A 207 24.67 3.56 -6.38
N LEU A 208 24.55 4.39 -7.42
CA LEU A 208 24.76 5.84 -7.33
C LEU A 208 23.57 6.59 -6.72
N ARG A 209 22.38 6.00 -6.85
CA ARG A 209 21.10 6.54 -6.36
C ARG A 209 20.34 5.46 -5.58
N PRO A 210 20.83 5.10 -4.38
CA PRO A 210 20.17 4.09 -3.53
C PRO A 210 18.81 4.53 -3.01
N ASP A 211 18.48 5.80 -3.17
CA ASP A 211 17.20 6.41 -2.79
C ASP A 211 16.05 6.11 -3.79
N ILE A 212 16.35 5.73 -5.05
CA ILE A 212 15.30 5.48 -6.04
C ILE A 212 14.76 4.05 -6.00
N LEU A 213 13.49 3.91 -6.36
CA LEU A 213 12.87 2.62 -6.65
C LEU A 213 12.86 2.38 -8.16
N VAL A 214 13.34 1.22 -8.61
CA VAL A 214 13.48 0.92 -10.04
C VAL A 214 12.47 -0.13 -10.46
N ILE A 215 11.76 0.15 -11.56
CA ILE A 215 10.92 -0.79 -12.30
C ILE A 215 11.66 -1.18 -13.58
N LEU A 216 11.86 -2.47 -13.77
CA LEU A 216 12.42 -3.05 -15.00
C LEU A 216 11.31 -3.66 -15.85
N PRO A 217 11.42 -3.60 -17.20
CA PRO A 217 10.59 -4.42 -18.06
C PRO A 217 10.78 -5.90 -17.71
N TYR A 218 9.69 -6.63 -17.56
CA TYR A 218 9.76 -8.08 -17.38
C TYR A 218 10.05 -8.72 -18.76
N ASP A 219 11.17 -9.39 -18.88
CA ASP A 219 11.52 -10.17 -20.07
C ASP A 219 11.27 -11.66 -19.79
N HIS A 220 10.29 -12.24 -20.48
CA HIS A 220 9.95 -13.66 -20.38
C HIS A 220 11.08 -14.60 -20.87
N SER A 221 12.13 -14.08 -21.52
CA SER A 221 13.25 -14.88 -22.04
C SER A 221 14.26 -15.34 -20.99
N ILE A 222 14.13 -14.87 -19.73
CA ILE A 222 15.06 -15.21 -18.62
C ILE A 222 14.61 -16.46 -17.84
N GLN A 223 13.53 -17.14 -18.26
CA GLN A 223 13.16 -18.44 -17.69
C GLN A 223 13.69 -19.57 -18.56
N ASN A 224 15.00 -19.87 -18.43
CA ASN A 224 15.56 -21.21 -18.74
C ASN A 224 16.91 -21.34 -18.02
#